data_ad80634c1c3d92335ee01f2bf6c05608
#
_entry.id   ad80634c1c3d92335ee01f2bf6c05608
#
_cell.length_a   1.000
_cell.length_b   1.000
_cell.length_c   1.000
_cell.angle_alpha   90.00
_cell.angle_beta   90.00
_cell.angle_gamma   90.00
#
_symmetry.space_group_name_H-M   'P 1'
#
loop_
_entity.id
_entity.type
_entity.pdbx_description
1 polymer ?
#
loop_
_entity_poly.entity_id
_entity_poly.type
_entity_poly.pdbx_seq_one_letter_code
_entity_poly.pdbx_strand_id
1 'polypeptide(L)'
;MVIIGLTGGIASGKSAVAAALARRGAVVFDADQLGHRVLDEPEVRQELVDRWGPEILDPDGRIARPAIAARVFAAGAQATEERQFLEQTLHPRIRERIEAEIRQLPDAAVPAVVIDAPLLIESGWNAVCQVIGFVDVPRETRLERAKLRGWSAEEFFRREAAQMPIEEKRRRSTHVINNAGSLAELESEVDRFWADAVA
;
A
#
# COMPACT_ATOMS: atom_id res chain seq x y z
N MET A 1 -18.01 12.56 1.09
CA MET A 1 -16.89 11.67 1.49
C MET A 1 -15.79 11.73 0.45
N VAL A 2 -14.55 12.00 0.83
CA VAL A 2 -13.39 12.11 -0.06
C VAL A 2 -12.56 10.82 0.00
N ILE A 3 -12.06 10.33 -1.15
CA ILE A 3 -11.13 9.18 -1.20
C ILE A 3 -9.71 9.71 -1.32
N ILE A 4 -8.91 9.45 -0.31
CA ILE A 4 -7.52 9.86 -0.17
C ILE A 4 -6.62 8.66 -0.41
N GLY A 5 -5.71 8.73 -1.35
CA GLY A 5 -4.63 7.76 -1.52
C GLY A 5 -3.38 8.20 -0.78
N LEU A 6 -2.72 7.30 -0.05
CA LEU A 6 -1.41 7.57 0.54
C LEU A 6 -0.31 6.81 -0.20
N THR A 7 0.70 7.55 -0.63
CA THR A 7 1.92 6.99 -1.25
C THR A 7 3.17 7.56 -0.60
N GLY A 8 4.31 6.99 -0.92
CA GLY A 8 5.60 7.43 -0.37
C GLY A 8 6.68 6.37 -0.54
N GLY A 9 7.90 6.72 -0.20
CA GLY A 9 9.02 5.77 -0.22
C GLY A 9 8.93 4.72 0.89
N ILE A 10 9.70 3.66 0.75
CA ILE A 10 9.88 2.65 1.80
C ILE A 10 10.33 3.34 3.09
N ALA A 11 9.76 2.93 4.20
CA ALA A 11 10.03 3.46 5.53
C ALA A 11 9.72 4.98 5.70
N SER A 12 8.91 5.58 4.82
CA SER A 12 8.49 6.98 4.95
C SER A 12 7.54 7.24 6.14
N GLY A 13 6.97 6.20 6.76
CA GLY A 13 6.02 6.34 7.86
C GLY A 13 4.59 6.60 7.41
N LYS A 14 4.24 6.14 6.22
CA LYS A 14 2.91 6.22 5.64
C LYS A 14 1.81 5.74 6.60
N SER A 15 2.03 4.63 7.31
CA SER A 15 1.09 4.11 8.32
C SER A 15 0.90 5.04 9.54
N ALA A 16 1.90 5.85 9.88
CA ALA A 16 1.74 6.86 10.94
C ALA A 16 0.81 8.00 10.46
N VAL A 17 0.95 8.41 9.21
CA VAL A 17 0.03 9.37 8.56
C VAL A 17 -1.38 8.79 8.50
N ALA A 18 -1.54 7.55 8.06
CA ALA A 18 -2.84 6.86 8.00
C ALA A 18 -3.51 6.81 9.38
N ALA A 19 -2.75 6.46 10.43
CA ALA A 19 -3.24 6.46 11.81
C ALA A 19 -3.63 7.86 12.30
N ALA A 20 -2.89 8.90 11.90
CA ALA A 20 -3.23 10.29 12.23
C ALA A 20 -4.52 10.74 11.53
N LEU A 21 -4.74 10.35 10.27
CA LEU A 21 -5.98 10.62 9.54
C LEU A 21 -7.18 9.84 10.14
N ALA A 22 -6.96 8.61 10.59
CA ALA A 22 -7.99 7.84 11.29
C ALA A 22 -8.48 8.54 12.56
N ARG A 23 -7.59 9.17 13.34
CA ARG A 23 -7.97 9.96 14.52
C ARG A 23 -8.82 11.19 14.17
N ARG A 24 -8.79 11.65 12.93
CA ARG A 24 -9.61 12.76 12.40
C ARG A 24 -10.93 12.29 11.78
N GLY A 25 -11.22 11.00 11.92
CA GLY A 25 -12.49 10.41 11.45
C GLY A 25 -12.42 9.74 10.07
N ALA A 26 -11.23 9.60 9.47
CA ALA A 26 -11.10 8.83 8.25
C ALA A 26 -11.25 7.32 8.51
N VAL A 27 -11.87 6.62 7.59
CA VAL A 27 -11.82 5.15 7.51
C VAL A 27 -10.61 4.74 6.69
N VAL A 28 -9.73 3.92 7.26
CA VAL A 28 -8.48 3.51 6.59
C VAL A 28 -8.59 2.08 6.07
N PHE A 29 -8.34 1.92 4.78
CA PHE A 29 -8.17 0.63 4.12
C PHE A 29 -6.68 0.36 3.89
N ASP A 30 -6.16 -0.63 4.58
CA ASP A 30 -4.82 -1.16 4.36
C ASP A 30 -4.88 -2.16 3.20
N ALA A 31 -4.32 -1.76 2.05
CA ALA A 31 -4.33 -2.57 0.84
C ALA A 31 -3.53 -3.87 0.98
N ASP A 32 -2.45 -3.86 1.78
CA ASP A 32 -1.67 -5.07 2.02
C ASP A 32 -2.48 -6.09 2.83
N GLN A 33 -3.21 -5.65 3.86
CA GLN A 33 -4.10 -6.52 4.62
C GLN A 33 -5.28 -7.03 3.78
N LEU A 34 -5.83 -6.18 2.91
CA LEU A 34 -6.87 -6.58 1.97
C LEU A 34 -6.35 -7.62 0.98
N GLY A 35 -5.15 -7.41 0.43
CA GLY A 35 -4.48 -8.38 -0.43
C GLY A 35 -4.32 -9.74 0.24
N HIS A 36 -4.00 -9.76 1.51
CA HIS A 36 -3.92 -10.99 2.28
C HIS A 36 -5.28 -11.71 2.41
N ARG A 37 -6.36 -10.98 2.60
CA ARG A 37 -7.72 -11.58 2.66
C ARG A 37 -8.16 -12.11 1.29
N VAL A 38 -7.86 -11.38 0.24
CA VAL A 38 -8.16 -11.78 -1.15
C VAL A 38 -7.39 -13.03 -1.56
N LEU A 39 -6.14 -13.20 -1.11
CA LEU A 39 -5.36 -14.41 -1.35
C LEU A 39 -6.03 -15.68 -0.79
N ASP A 40 -6.78 -15.56 0.30
CA ASP A 40 -7.46 -16.68 0.95
C ASP A 40 -8.86 -16.97 0.33
N GLU A 41 -9.34 -16.16 -0.62
CA GLU A 41 -10.60 -16.38 -1.34
C GLU A 41 -10.50 -17.67 -2.20
N PRO A 42 -11.52 -18.54 -2.18
CA PRO A 42 -11.48 -19.85 -2.85
C PRO A 42 -11.14 -19.75 -4.35
N GLU A 43 -11.72 -18.78 -5.05
CA GLU A 43 -11.53 -18.56 -6.49
C GLU A 43 -10.11 -18.10 -6.79
N VAL A 44 -9.56 -17.19 -5.97
CA VAL A 44 -8.19 -16.69 -6.10
C VAL A 44 -7.19 -17.81 -5.82
N ARG A 45 -7.42 -18.55 -4.74
CA ARG A 45 -6.57 -19.70 -4.39
C ARG A 45 -6.54 -20.72 -5.51
N GLN A 46 -7.70 -21.06 -6.11
CA GLN A 46 -7.77 -22.00 -7.22
C GLN A 46 -6.98 -21.49 -8.43
N GLU A 47 -7.15 -20.22 -8.82
CA GLU A 47 -6.43 -19.61 -9.94
C GLU A 47 -4.90 -19.64 -9.73
N LEU A 48 -4.44 -19.40 -8.50
CA LEU A 48 -3.03 -19.47 -8.16
C LEU A 48 -2.50 -20.91 -8.15
N VAL A 49 -3.30 -21.88 -7.68
CA VAL A 49 -2.95 -23.32 -7.73
C VAL A 49 -2.90 -23.82 -9.18
N ASP A 50 -3.82 -23.40 -10.04
CA ASP A 50 -3.83 -23.76 -11.46
C ASP A 50 -2.56 -23.23 -12.17
N ARG A 51 -2.06 -22.08 -11.77
CA ARG A 51 -0.83 -21.47 -12.32
C ARG A 51 0.45 -22.08 -11.74
N TRP A 52 0.48 -22.30 -10.42
CA TRP A 52 1.72 -22.59 -9.70
C TRP A 52 1.79 -23.97 -9.06
N GLY A 53 0.72 -24.74 -9.11
CA GLY A 53 0.63 -26.05 -8.47
C GLY A 53 0.28 -25.99 -6.99
N PRO A 54 -0.06 -27.15 -6.39
CA PRO A 54 -0.47 -27.25 -4.99
C PRO A 54 0.67 -26.98 -3.99
N GLU A 55 1.91 -26.91 -4.43
CA GLU A 55 3.07 -26.60 -3.59
C GLU A 55 3.08 -25.17 -3.03
N ILE A 56 2.17 -24.33 -3.47
CA ILE A 56 1.95 -23.00 -2.88
C ILE A 56 1.02 -23.04 -1.66
N LEU A 57 0.48 -24.20 -1.31
CA LEU A 57 -0.40 -24.37 -0.16
C LEU A 57 0.39 -24.88 1.05
N ASP A 58 -0.05 -24.46 2.23
CA ASP A 58 0.37 -25.02 3.50
C ASP A 58 -0.40 -26.35 3.81
N PRO A 59 -0.05 -27.06 4.90
CA PRO A 59 -0.74 -28.29 5.27
C PRO A 59 -2.25 -28.14 5.56
N ASP A 60 -2.69 -26.92 5.88
CA ASP A 60 -4.09 -26.58 6.13
C ASP A 60 -4.85 -26.20 4.85
N GLY A 61 -4.18 -26.26 3.68
CA GLY A 61 -4.74 -25.90 2.39
C GLY A 61 -4.90 -24.39 2.16
N ARG A 62 -4.21 -23.55 2.92
CA ARG A 62 -4.16 -22.10 2.75
C ARG A 62 -2.93 -21.72 1.94
N ILE A 63 -2.96 -20.51 1.37
CA ILE A 63 -1.80 -20.00 0.64
C ILE A 63 -0.60 -19.81 1.57
N ALA A 64 0.50 -20.52 1.28
CA ALA A 64 1.79 -20.36 1.92
C ALA A 64 2.49 -19.11 1.35
N ARG A 65 2.28 -17.94 1.97
CA ARG A 65 2.85 -16.65 1.51
C ARG A 65 4.35 -16.69 1.21
N PRO A 66 5.21 -17.39 1.99
CA PRO A 66 6.61 -17.54 1.66
C PRO A 66 6.85 -18.24 0.30
N ALA A 67 5.99 -19.20 -0.08
CA ALA A 67 6.10 -19.89 -1.36
C ALA A 67 5.78 -18.95 -2.54
N ILE A 68 4.75 -18.10 -2.40
CA ILE A 68 4.47 -17.05 -3.39
C ILE A 68 5.63 -16.05 -3.46
N ALA A 69 6.07 -15.55 -2.31
CA ALA A 69 7.18 -14.58 -2.24
C ALA A 69 8.45 -15.10 -2.91
N ALA A 70 8.79 -16.37 -2.72
CA ALA A 70 9.94 -17.01 -3.36
C ALA A 70 9.83 -17.03 -4.89
N ARG A 71 8.61 -17.09 -5.46
CA ARG A 71 8.38 -17.07 -6.91
C ARG A 71 8.45 -15.67 -7.50
N VAL A 72 7.71 -14.74 -6.90
CA VAL A 72 7.53 -13.40 -7.47
C VAL A 72 8.69 -12.42 -7.16
N PHE A 73 9.53 -12.74 -6.17
CA PHE A 73 10.71 -11.95 -5.80
C PHE A 73 12.05 -12.63 -6.13
N ALA A 74 12.03 -13.76 -6.84
CA ALA A 74 13.24 -14.34 -7.39
C ALA A 74 13.91 -13.39 -8.40
N ALA A 75 15.16 -13.67 -8.75
CA ALA A 75 15.85 -12.93 -9.81
C ALA A 75 15.45 -13.46 -11.19
N GLY A 76 15.32 -12.55 -12.17
CA GLY A 76 15.12 -12.92 -13.57
C GLY A 76 13.76 -12.55 -14.16
N ALA A 77 13.63 -12.71 -15.48
CA ALA A 77 12.44 -12.34 -16.24
C ALA A 77 11.21 -13.14 -15.80
N GLN A 78 11.36 -14.43 -15.51
CA GLN A 78 10.27 -15.29 -15.07
C GLN A 78 9.61 -14.76 -13.78
N ALA A 79 10.40 -14.34 -12.78
CA ALA A 79 9.84 -13.78 -11.56
C ALA A 79 9.07 -12.47 -11.80
N THR A 80 9.46 -11.71 -12.81
CA THR A 80 8.72 -10.52 -13.24
C THR A 80 7.36 -10.88 -13.82
N GLU A 81 7.28 -11.92 -14.65
CA GLU A 81 6.03 -12.42 -15.23
C GLU A 81 5.12 -12.97 -14.14
N GLU A 82 5.65 -13.76 -13.19
CA GLU A 82 4.86 -14.32 -12.09
C GLU A 82 4.36 -13.22 -11.14
N ARG A 83 5.12 -12.17 -10.92
CA ARG A 83 4.67 -11.00 -10.18
C ARG A 83 3.54 -10.26 -10.90
N GLN A 84 3.68 -10.05 -12.21
CA GLN A 84 2.63 -9.42 -13.02
C GLN A 84 1.34 -10.23 -13.00
N PHE A 85 1.43 -11.57 -13.11
CA PHE A 85 0.28 -12.45 -12.99
C PHE A 85 -0.40 -12.28 -11.62
N LEU A 86 0.36 -12.32 -10.52
CA LEU A 86 -0.18 -12.11 -9.17
C LEU A 86 -0.89 -10.75 -9.03
N GLU A 87 -0.24 -9.70 -9.51
CA GLU A 87 -0.80 -8.34 -9.48
C GLU A 87 -2.10 -8.25 -10.30
N GLN A 88 -2.14 -8.83 -11.49
CA GLN A 88 -3.34 -8.86 -12.35
C GLN A 88 -4.49 -9.66 -11.73
N THR A 89 -4.17 -10.72 -10.98
CA THR A 89 -5.16 -11.52 -10.25
C THR A 89 -5.71 -10.78 -9.04
N LEU A 90 -4.85 -10.11 -8.26
CA LEU A 90 -5.24 -9.52 -6.97
C LEU A 90 -5.81 -8.11 -7.07
N HIS A 91 -5.20 -7.23 -7.88
CA HIS A 91 -5.56 -5.80 -7.88
C HIS A 91 -7.04 -5.53 -8.20
N PRO A 92 -7.66 -6.18 -9.21
CA PRO A 92 -9.08 -5.97 -9.49
C PRO A 92 -9.97 -6.37 -8.29
N ARG A 93 -9.68 -7.52 -7.69
CA ARG A 93 -10.47 -8.07 -6.56
C ARG A 93 -10.34 -7.22 -5.29
N ILE A 94 -9.12 -6.76 -5.00
CA ILE A 94 -8.89 -5.85 -3.88
C ILE A 94 -9.64 -4.54 -4.11
N ARG A 95 -9.61 -4.02 -5.34
CA ARG A 95 -10.35 -2.81 -5.72
C ARG A 95 -11.85 -2.97 -5.52
N GLU A 96 -12.44 -4.06 -6.02
CA GLU A 96 -13.85 -4.38 -5.86
C GLU A 96 -14.25 -4.47 -4.37
N ARG A 97 -13.39 -5.05 -3.53
CA ARG A 97 -13.59 -5.11 -2.08
C ARG A 97 -13.61 -3.72 -1.46
N ILE A 98 -12.62 -2.89 -1.74
CA ILE A 98 -12.57 -1.52 -1.23
C ILE A 98 -13.82 -0.74 -1.67
N GLU A 99 -14.16 -0.79 -2.95
CA GLU A 99 -15.34 -0.10 -3.47
C GLU A 99 -16.64 -0.61 -2.83
N ALA A 100 -16.75 -1.93 -2.57
CA ALA A 100 -17.89 -2.50 -1.89
C ALA A 100 -17.99 -2.06 -0.42
N GLU A 101 -16.86 -2.05 0.29
CA GLU A 101 -16.81 -1.59 1.68
C GLU A 101 -17.09 -0.07 1.78
N ILE A 102 -16.56 0.74 0.86
CA ILE A 102 -16.84 2.17 0.77
C ILE A 102 -18.35 2.44 0.57
N ARG A 103 -19.00 1.68 -0.33
CA ARG A 103 -20.46 1.84 -0.56
C ARG A 103 -21.32 1.52 0.66
N GLN A 104 -20.79 0.78 1.63
CA GLN A 104 -21.51 0.46 2.88
C GLN A 104 -21.30 1.51 3.97
N LEU A 105 -20.34 2.43 3.79
CA LEU A 105 -20.10 3.48 4.76
C LEU A 105 -21.20 4.54 4.70
N PRO A 106 -21.68 5.06 5.85
CA PRO A 106 -22.64 6.14 5.88
C PRO A 106 -21.98 7.46 5.45
N ASP A 107 -22.30 7.94 4.25
CA ASP A 107 -21.71 9.15 3.65
C ASP A 107 -21.73 10.38 4.59
N ALA A 108 -22.79 10.53 5.37
CA ALA A 108 -22.94 11.66 6.29
C ALA A 108 -22.05 11.57 7.55
N ALA A 109 -21.51 10.38 7.87
CA ALA A 109 -20.75 10.15 9.10
C ALA A 109 -19.24 9.98 8.85
N VAL A 110 -18.83 9.71 7.60
CA VAL A 110 -17.43 9.46 7.25
C VAL A 110 -16.93 10.57 6.31
N PRO A 111 -16.12 11.52 6.81
CA PRO A 111 -15.63 12.64 6.00
C PRO A 111 -14.67 12.19 4.89
N ALA A 112 -13.84 11.19 5.16
CA ALA A 112 -12.87 10.67 4.20
C ALA A 112 -12.60 9.18 4.37
N VAL A 113 -12.21 8.55 3.26
CA VAL A 113 -11.62 7.21 3.21
C VAL A 113 -10.16 7.34 2.81
N VAL A 114 -9.28 6.61 3.48
CA VAL A 114 -7.85 6.55 3.18
C VAL A 114 -7.50 5.18 2.63
N ILE A 115 -6.91 5.13 1.45
CA ILE A 115 -6.30 3.93 0.87
C ILE A 115 -4.80 3.98 1.16
N ASP A 116 -4.36 3.17 2.13
CA ASP A 116 -2.95 3.01 2.48
C ASP A 116 -2.34 1.88 1.64
N ALA A 117 -1.67 2.25 0.54
CA ALA A 117 -1.07 1.31 -0.39
C ALA A 117 0.37 1.72 -0.77
N PRO A 118 1.40 0.89 -0.50
CA PRO A 118 2.77 1.18 -0.93
C PRO A 118 2.91 1.35 -2.44
N LEU A 119 2.12 0.61 -3.20
CA LEU A 119 2.11 0.58 -4.66
C LEU A 119 0.85 1.27 -5.24
N LEU A 120 0.32 2.30 -4.57
CA LEU A 120 -0.92 2.99 -4.94
C LEU A 120 -0.97 3.39 -6.42
N ILE A 121 0.12 3.94 -6.92
CA ILE A 121 0.21 4.45 -8.29
C ILE A 121 0.51 3.32 -9.27
N GLU A 122 1.42 2.43 -8.91
CA GLU A 122 1.82 1.29 -9.72
C GLU A 122 0.66 0.34 -10.00
N SER A 123 -0.22 0.17 -9.03
CA SER A 123 -1.41 -0.68 -9.13
C SER A 123 -2.63 0.02 -9.75
N GLY A 124 -2.50 1.31 -10.11
CA GLY A 124 -3.59 2.08 -10.72
C GLY A 124 -4.68 2.54 -9.75
N TRP A 125 -4.51 2.38 -8.45
CA TRP A 125 -5.51 2.76 -7.44
C TRP A 125 -5.65 4.27 -7.26
N ASN A 126 -4.65 5.02 -7.71
CA ASN A 126 -4.73 6.46 -7.79
C ASN A 126 -5.91 6.96 -8.63
N ALA A 127 -6.45 6.12 -9.53
CA ALA A 127 -7.58 6.50 -10.39
C ALA A 127 -8.91 6.69 -9.64
N VAL A 128 -9.06 6.10 -8.46
CA VAL A 128 -10.27 6.27 -7.61
C VAL A 128 -10.09 7.33 -6.53
N CYS A 129 -8.88 7.87 -6.36
CA CYS A 129 -8.57 8.87 -5.35
C CYS A 129 -8.81 10.29 -5.89
N GLN A 130 -9.54 11.11 -5.15
CA GLN A 130 -9.66 12.55 -5.42
C GLN A 130 -8.42 13.31 -4.96
N VAL A 131 -7.78 12.81 -3.88
CA VAL A 131 -6.58 13.40 -3.29
C VAL A 131 -5.51 12.33 -3.12
N ILE A 132 -4.26 12.67 -3.46
CA ILE A 132 -3.12 11.77 -3.25
C ILE A 132 -2.09 12.49 -2.39
N GLY A 133 -1.90 11.99 -1.16
CA GLY A 133 -0.88 12.45 -0.23
C GLY A 133 0.44 11.68 -0.42
N PHE A 134 1.51 12.40 -0.75
CA PHE A 134 2.86 11.86 -0.79
C PHE A 134 3.56 12.09 0.55
N VAL A 135 3.92 11.01 1.25
CA VAL A 135 4.65 11.09 2.52
C VAL A 135 6.15 11.26 2.23
N ASP A 136 6.62 12.49 2.40
CA ASP A 136 7.99 12.93 2.07
C ASP A 136 8.93 12.75 3.27
N VAL A 137 10.02 12.04 3.04
CA VAL A 137 11.09 11.81 4.01
C VAL A 137 12.41 11.62 3.26
N PRO A 138 13.50 12.28 3.67
CA PRO A 138 14.82 12.09 3.10
C PRO A 138 15.24 10.61 3.07
N ARG A 139 15.98 10.21 2.03
CA ARG A 139 16.40 8.81 1.84
C ARG A 139 17.20 8.27 3.01
N GLU A 140 18.08 9.09 3.56
CA GLU A 140 18.93 8.75 4.70
C GLU A 140 18.08 8.41 5.93
N THR A 141 17.09 9.25 6.22
CA THR A 141 16.14 9.02 7.34
C THR A 141 15.32 7.76 7.11
N ARG A 142 14.88 7.49 5.89
CA ARG A 142 14.15 6.26 5.55
C ARG A 142 15.02 5.02 5.73
N LEU A 143 16.31 5.08 5.33
CA LEU A 143 17.27 4.01 5.53
C LEU A 143 17.48 3.73 7.03
N GLU A 144 17.66 4.77 7.86
CA GLU A 144 17.80 4.59 9.31
C GLU A 144 16.54 3.96 9.93
N ARG A 145 15.35 4.40 9.52
CA ARG A 145 14.10 3.78 9.96
C ARG A 145 13.97 2.32 9.53
N ALA A 146 14.46 1.96 8.34
CA ALA A 146 14.49 0.58 7.86
C ALA A 146 15.46 -0.28 8.68
N LYS A 147 16.65 0.24 9.04
CA LYS A 147 17.60 -0.44 9.92
C LYS A 147 17.00 -0.72 11.30
N LEU A 148 16.26 0.23 11.89
CA LEU A 148 15.57 0.03 13.17
C LEU A 148 14.50 -1.08 13.11
N ARG A 149 14.01 -1.43 11.89
CA ARG A 149 13.11 -2.56 11.65
C ARG A 149 13.84 -3.87 11.35
N GLY A 150 15.18 -3.88 11.47
CA GLY A 150 16.02 -5.05 11.24
C GLY A 150 16.42 -5.29 9.78
N TRP A 151 16.19 -4.33 8.88
CA TRP A 151 16.58 -4.49 7.46
C TRP A 151 18.03 -4.08 7.26
N SER A 152 18.72 -4.83 6.37
CA SER A 152 20.03 -4.38 5.88
C SER A 152 19.86 -3.22 4.87
N ALA A 153 20.95 -2.47 4.66
CA ALA A 153 20.95 -1.43 3.62
C ALA A 153 20.70 -2.02 2.23
N GLU A 154 21.27 -3.20 1.95
CA GLU A 154 21.08 -3.91 0.68
C GLU A 154 19.60 -4.28 0.46
N GLU A 155 18.94 -4.80 1.49
CA GLU A 155 17.51 -5.09 1.44
C GLU A 155 16.66 -3.84 1.19
N PHE A 156 16.98 -2.73 1.87
CA PHE A 156 16.31 -1.45 1.65
C PHE A 156 16.44 -1.01 0.19
N PHE A 157 17.66 -0.99 -0.38
CA PHE A 157 17.87 -0.55 -1.74
C PHE A 157 17.23 -1.47 -2.77
N ARG A 158 17.29 -2.77 -2.56
CA ARG A 158 16.60 -3.74 -3.43
C ARG A 158 15.08 -3.50 -3.47
N ARG A 159 14.47 -3.30 -2.31
CA ARG A 159 13.02 -3.03 -2.22
C ARG A 159 12.65 -1.66 -2.79
N GLU A 160 13.50 -0.65 -2.59
CA GLU A 160 13.30 0.68 -3.16
C GLU A 160 13.37 0.63 -4.70
N ALA A 161 14.34 -0.08 -5.26
CA ALA A 161 14.49 -0.25 -6.70
C ALA A 161 13.36 -1.04 -7.36
N ALA A 162 12.61 -1.85 -6.59
CA ALA A 162 11.45 -2.60 -7.08
C ALA A 162 10.17 -1.76 -7.17
N GLN A 163 10.17 -0.52 -6.67
CA GLN A 163 9.04 0.40 -6.73
C GLN A 163 9.27 1.48 -7.79
N MET A 164 8.20 2.19 -8.15
CA MET A 164 8.29 3.41 -8.96
C MET A 164 9.29 4.40 -8.32
N PRO A 165 10.11 5.11 -9.12
CA PRO A 165 10.98 6.15 -8.62
C PRO A 165 10.23 7.15 -7.75
N ILE A 166 10.84 7.52 -6.62
CA ILE A 166 10.18 8.34 -5.59
C ILE A 166 9.75 9.71 -6.12
N GLU A 167 10.54 10.31 -7.00
CA GLU A 167 10.22 11.58 -7.67
C GLU A 167 8.99 11.47 -8.58
N GLU A 168 8.81 10.31 -9.21
CA GLU A 168 7.63 10.04 -10.02
C GLU A 168 6.38 9.90 -9.15
N LYS A 169 6.48 9.21 -8.00
CA LYS A 169 5.39 9.15 -7.02
C LYS A 169 5.01 10.54 -6.54
N ARG A 170 6.01 11.37 -6.19
CA ARG A 170 5.82 12.75 -5.76
C ARG A 170 5.10 13.58 -6.84
N ARG A 171 5.55 13.49 -8.09
CA ARG A 171 4.97 14.24 -9.22
C ARG A 171 3.51 13.89 -9.49
N ARG A 172 3.12 12.64 -9.26
CA ARG A 172 1.74 12.15 -9.44
C ARG A 172 0.83 12.37 -8.24
N SER A 173 1.37 12.91 -7.16
CA SER A 173 0.60 13.22 -5.96
C SER A 173 0.09 14.65 -6.00
N THR A 174 -1.04 14.90 -5.35
CA THR A 174 -1.67 16.22 -5.28
C THR A 174 -1.14 17.06 -4.11
N HIS A 175 -0.71 16.38 -3.03
CA HIS A 175 -0.22 17.01 -1.80
C HIS A 175 1.04 16.32 -1.31
N VAL A 176 1.88 17.07 -0.59
CA VAL A 176 3.07 16.54 0.08
C VAL A 176 2.87 16.69 1.59
N ILE A 177 3.13 15.59 2.31
CA ILE A 177 3.05 15.51 3.78
C ILE A 177 4.47 15.26 4.28
N ASN A 178 5.10 16.24 4.92
CA ASN A 178 6.44 16.07 5.47
C ASN A 178 6.39 15.22 6.75
N ASN A 179 7.20 14.16 6.77
CA ASN A 179 7.34 13.27 7.93
C ASN A 179 8.81 13.03 8.30
N ALA A 180 9.66 14.05 8.11
CA ALA A 180 11.07 13.97 8.49
C ALA A 180 11.32 14.35 9.95
N GLY A 181 10.41 15.04 10.59
CA GLY A 181 10.55 15.61 11.91
C GLY A 181 9.95 14.75 13.05
N SER A 182 9.57 15.44 14.11
CA SER A 182 8.92 14.86 15.30
C SER A 182 7.46 14.47 15.05
N LEU A 183 6.88 13.71 15.98
CA LEU A 183 5.46 13.37 15.94
C LEU A 183 4.55 14.62 16.00
N ALA A 184 4.93 15.65 16.75
CA ALA A 184 4.16 16.89 16.83
C ALA A 184 4.15 17.66 15.50
N GLU A 185 5.29 17.66 14.81
CA GLU A 185 5.37 18.26 13.47
C GLU A 185 4.55 17.45 12.46
N LEU A 186 4.57 16.11 12.54
CA LEU A 186 3.73 15.27 11.71
C LEU A 186 2.23 15.55 11.94
N GLU A 187 1.79 15.67 13.20
CA GLU A 187 0.39 16.03 13.50
C GLU A 187 -0.01 17.35 12.87
N SER A 188 0.86 18.37 12.92
CA SER A 188 0.62 19.66 12.29
C SER A 188 0.57 19.58 10.76
N GLU A 189 1.42 18.75 10.14
CA GLU A 189 1.39 18.48 8.70
C GLU A 189 0.10 17.80 8.29
N VAL A 190 -0.35 16.81 9.08
CA VAL A 190 -1.58 16.09 8.83
C VAL A 190 -2.81 16.97 9.05
N ASP A 191 -2.79 17.91 10.02
CA ASP A 191 -3.88 18.89 10.21
C ASP A 191 -4.05 19.77 8.97
N ARG A 192 -2.95 20.28 8.42
CA ARG A 192 -2.98 21.08 7.18
C ARG A 192 -3.50 20.27 6.01
N PHE A 193 -2.93 19.10 5.80
CA PHE A 193 -3.37 18.19 4.74
C PHE A 193 -4.86 17.82 4.86
N TRP A 194 -5.33 17.54 6.08
CA TRP A 194 -6.74 17.22 6.33
C TRP A 194 -7.67 18.37 5.99
N ALA A 195 -7.32 19.58 6.43
CA ALA A 195 -8.13 20.77 6.13
C ALA A 195 -8.24 21.00 4.62
N ASP A 196 -7.14 20.82 3.87
CA ASP A 196 -7.12 21.01 2.42
C ASP A 196 -7.86 19.88 1.66
N ALA A 197 -7.76 18.64 2.16
CA ALA A 197 -8.31 17.47 1.47
C ALA A 197 -9.82 17.29 1.69
N VAL A 198 -10.36 17.73 2.82
CA VAL A 198 -11.76 17.49 3.25
C VAL A 198 -12.61 18.77 3.19
N ALA A 199 -11.99 19.91 2.81
CA ALA A 199 -12.73 21.15 2.52
C ALA A 199 -13.58 20.97 1.27
#